data_bceec5c7728c30ee378913d56f0ee957
#
_entry.id   bceec5c7728c30ee378913d56f0ee957
#
_cell.length_a   1.000
_cell.length_b   1.000
_cell.length_c   1.000
_cell.angle_alpha   90.00
_cell.angle_beta   90.00
_cell.angle_gamma   90.00
#
_symmetry.space_group_name_H-M   'P 1'
#
loop_
_entity.id
_entity.type
_entity.pdbx_description
1 polymer ?
#
loop_
_entity_poly.entity_id
_entity_poly.type
_entity_poly.pdbx_seq_one_letter_code
_entity_poly.pdbx_strand_id
1 'polypeptide(L)'
;PGHPMVAERTVRLLRERAPQRNVEVRLLGGESFLDEAFARLGFDPIEGFQLLDAAELTREHLRPRLHTLIGQVYDVYTASDVKLSLMDVYPDDYPIVVGQALGVPGQERILRIPLYELDRQDEYGNLTLVYVAASRDDRLRRHSFERLHEIVSILRSPEGCPWDREQTHQSIRKNFIEETYEAIEAIENDDPDNMKEEFGDVLLQVLLHSQMEEENGTFTVFDVLAELNDKLIFRHPHVFGGDNAQDAEEALRNWEAMKAEEKRRKGAEERKSMLDGIPKDLPALPRAYKLQKKAAGVGFDWPDLAGVFGKIEEELAELKEAAGGESKERQKEELGDLLFAVVNASRFIGADPE
;
A
#
# COMPACT_ATOMS: atom_id res chain seq x y z
N PRO A 1 -1.35 31.90 -29.64
CA PRO A 1 -1.59 31.84 -28.23
C PRO A 1 -2.68 30.79 -27.97
N GLY A 2 -2.32 29.75 -27.19
CA GLY A 2 -3.19 28.64 -26.91
C GLY A 2 -4.26 28.98 -25.85
N HIS A 3 -4.93 27.96 -25.35
CA HIS A 3 -5.91 28.11 -24.26
C HIS A 3 -5.18 28.54 -22.96
N PRO A 4 -5.64 29.62 -22.29
CA PRO A 4 -4.89 30.24 -21.17
C PRO A 4 -4.75 29.36 -19.93
N MET A 5 -5.43 28.23 -19.85
CA MET A 5 -5.35 27.30 -18.72
C MET A 5 -4.57 26.00 -19.03
N VAL A 6 -4.11 25.82 -20.26
CA VAL A 6 -3.43 24.59 -20.66
C VAL A 6 -1.92 24.84 -20.73
N ALA A 7 -1.17 24.18 -19.87
CA ALA A 7 0.30 24.30 -19.73
C ALA A 7 0.80 25.74 -19.45
N GLU A 8 0.01 26.59 -18.80
CA GLU A 8 0.28 28.02 -18.60
C GLU A 8 0.44 28.38 -17.11
N ARG A 9 1.62 28.11 -16.57
CA ARG A 9 1.99 28.42 -15.17
C ARG A 9 1.77 29.89 -14.81
N THR A 10 2.07 30.81 -15.75
CA THR A 10 1.93 32.26 -15.54
C THR A 10 0.49 32.65 -15.26
N VAL A 11 -0.47 32.07 -15.97
CA VAL A 11 -1.88 32.37 -15.78
C VAL A 11 -2.37 31.86 -14.41
N ARG A 12 -1.90 30.70 -13.99
CA ARG A 12 -2.19 30.17 -12.64
C ARG A 12 -1.68 31.14 -11.55
N LEU A 13 -0.44 31.54 -11.63
CA LEU A 13 0.16 32.50 -10.69
C LEU A 13 -0.55 33.86 -10.66
N LEU A 14 -0.98 34.36 -11.82
CA LEU A 14 -1.76 35.59 -11.91
C LEU A 14 -3.11 35.45 -11.18
N ARG A 15 -3.82 34.36 -11.37
CA ARG A 15 -5.09 34.09 -10.70
C ARG A 15 -4.94 33.98 -9.18
N GLU A 16 -3.89 33.33 -8.72
CA GLU A 16 -3.59 33.16 -7.28
C GLU A 16 -3.24 34.50 -6.59
N ARG A 17 -2.51 35.40 -7.30
CA ARG A 17 -2.00 36.67 -6.73
C ARG A 17 -2.90 37.87 -6.95
N ALA A 18 -3.75 37.83 -7.96
CA ALA A 18 -4.60 38.96 -8.34
C ALA A 18 -5.58 39.40 -7.23
N PRO A 19 -6.26 38.50 -6.50
CA PRO A 19 -7.15 38.86 -5.41
C PRO A 19 -6.45 39.69 -4.31
N GLN A 20 -5.18 39.35 -4.00
CA GLN A 20 -4.38 40.02 -2.98
C GLN A 20 -4.00 41.46 -3.39
N ARG A 21 -4.09 41.79 -4.68
CA ARG A 21 -3.75 43.11 -5.25
C ARG A 21 -4.97 43.85 -5.82
N ASN A 22 -6.15 43.37 -5.55
CA ASN A 22 -7.41 43.95 -6.06
C ASN A 22 -7.45 44.06 -7.58
N VAL A 23 -6.85 43.06 -8.28
CA VAL A 23 -6.81 42.98 -9.74
C VAL A 23 -7.80 41.92 -10.20
N GLU A 24 -8.64 42.28 -11.17
CA GLU A 24 -9.55 41.34 -11.84
C GLU A 24 -8.78 40.63 -12.98
N VAL A 25 -8.77 39.30 -12.97
CA VAL A 25 -8.22 38.48 -14.08
C VAL A 25 -9.35 37.87 -14.86
N ARG A 26 -9.50 38.34 -16.12
CA ARG A 26 -10.48 37.80 -17.04
C ARG A 26 -9.83 36.85 -18.03
N LEU A 27 -10.24 35.59 -17.99
CA LEU A 27 -9.79 34.58 -18.94
C LEU A 27 -10.66 34.65 -20.21
N LEU A 28 -9.99 34.81 -21.35
CA LEU A 28 -10.66 34.70 -22.66
C LEU A 28 -10.37 33.29 -23.19
N GLY A 29 -11.37 32.64 -23.77
CA GLY A 29 -11.20 31.34 -24.42
C GLY A 29 -10.23 31.40 -25.60
N GLY A 30 -9.67 30.29 -25.95
CA GLY A 30 -8.77 30.10 -27.07
C GLY A 30 -8.68 28.62 -27.44
N GLU A 31 -8.26 28.34 -28.64
CA GLU A 31 -7.96 26.96 -29.07
C GLU A 31 -6.72 26.45 -28.35
N SER A 32 -6.78 25.20 -27.95
CA SER A 32 -5.67 24.49 -27.27
C SER A 32 -4.90 23.67 -28.30
N PHE A 33 -3.61 23.38 -28.04
CA PHE A 33 -2.89 22.35 -28.77
C PHE A 33 -3.57 20.97 -28.66
N LEU A 34 -4.42 20.79 -27.66
CA LEU A 34 -5.19 19.55 -27.47
C LEU A 34 -6.18 19.32 -28.61
N ASP A 35 -6.82 20.39 -29.12
CA ASP A 35 -7.78 20.29 -30.23
C ASP A 35 -7.09 19.73 -31.47
N GLU A 36 -5.89 20.24 -31.78
CA GLU A 36 -5.07 19.71 -32.87
C GLU A 36 -4.54 18.30 -32.56
N ALA A 37 -4.15 18.03 -31.31
CA ALA A 37 -3.69 16.68 -30.92
C ALA A 37 -4.79 15.64 -31.12
N PHE A 38 -6.04 15.89 -30.69
CA PHE A 38 -7.15 14.97 -30.91
C PHE A 38 -7.38 14.70 -32.39
N ALA A 39 -7.41 15.76 -33.20
CA ALA A 39 -7.63 15.65 -34.63
C ALA A 39 -6.49 14.91 -35.36
N ARG A 40 -5.22 15.24 -35.04
CA ARG A 40 -4.03 14.70 -35.75
C ARG A 40 -3.66 13.30 -35.31
N LEU A 41 -3.86 12.99 -34.02
CA LEU A 41 -3.56 11.67 -33.45
C LEU A 41 -4.73 10.70 -33.65
N GLY A 42 -5.93 11.22 -33.91
CA GLY A 42 -7.09 10.44 -34.35
C GLY A 42 -7.78 9.66 -33.24
N PHE A 43 -7.98 10.26 -32.06
CA PHE A 43 -8.74 9.65 -30.99
C PHE A 43 -9.82 10.61 -30.45
N ASP A 44 -10.93 10.06 -29.96
CA ASP A 44 -12.01 10.82 -29.32
C ASP A 44 -11.70 10.98 -27.82
N PRO A 45 -11.57 12.22 -27.30
CA PRO A 45 -11.30 12.44 -25.87
C PRO A 45 -12.41 11.89 -24.94
N ILE A 46 -13.62 11.61 -25.44
CA ILE A 46 -14.69 10.98 -24.64
C ILE A 46 -14.39 9.53 -24.30
N GLU A 47 -13.49 8.87 -25.04
CA GLU A 47 -13.02 7.52 -24.70
C GLU A 47 -12.15 7.52 -23.45
N GLY A 48 -11.81 8.70 -22.95
CA GLY A 48 -10.96 8.94 -21.80
C GLY A 48 -9.52 9.21 -22.18
N PHE A 49 -8.97 10.30 -21.68
CA PHE A 49 -7.58 10.63 -21.84
C PHE A 49 -6.99 11.28 -20.60
N GLN A 50 -5.67 11.30 -20.53
CA GLN A 50 -4.91 12.03 -19.53
C GLN A 50 -3.86 12.91 -20.20
N LEU A 51 -3.69 14.12 -19.65
CA LEU A 51 -2.62 15.05 -20.04
C LEU A 51 -1.64 15.14 -18.89
N LEU A 52 -0.39 14.79 -19.14
CA LEU A 52 0.66 14.74 -18.14
C LEU A 52 1.79 15.70 -18.52
N ASP A 53 2.45 16.26 -17.52
CA ASP A 53 3.68 17.05 -17.69
C ASP A 53 4.88 16.10 -17.66
N ALA A 54 5.75 16.18 -18.64
CA ALA A 54 6.95 15.35 -18.73
C ALA A 54 7.87 15.49 -17.50
N ALA A 55 7.93 16.69 -16.91
CA ALA A 55 8.78 16.97 -15.74
C ALA A 55 8.28 16.32 -14.43
N GLU A 56 6.99 15.99 -14.36
CA GLU A 56 6.36 15.41 -13.17
C GLU A 56 5.88 13.97 -13.41
N LEU A 57 6.27 13.38 -14.55
CA LEU A 57 5.82 12.05 -14.93
C LEU A 57 6.44 10.98 -14.05
N THR A 58 5.56 10.19 -13.42
CA THR A 58 5.95 8.98 -12.69
C THR A 58 5.05 7.81 -13.09
N ARG A 59 5.45 6.60 -12.75
CA ARG A 59 4.68 5.39 -13.01
C ARG A 59 3.24 5.47 -12.47
N GLU A 60 3.06 6.07 -11.28
CA GLU A 60 1.74 6.17 -10.63
C GLU A 60 0.74 7.01 -11.43
N HIS A 61 1.23 7.90 -12.30
CA HIS A 61 0.37 8.69 -13.17
C HIS A 61 -0.16 7.90 -14.37
N LEU A 62 0.51 6.81 -14.76
CA LEU A 62 0.19 6.09 -15.98
C LEU A 62 -1.06 5.21 -15.84
N ARG A 63 -2.00 5.40 -16.74
CA ARG A 63 -3.25 4.64 -16.84
C ARG A 63 -3.38 4.05 -18.25
N PRO A 64 -2.94 2.80 -18.48
CA PRO A 64 -2.89 2.21 -19.83
C PRO A 64 -4.23 2.18 -20.57
N ARG A 65 -5.35 2.18 -19.86
CA ARG A 65 -6.70 2.21 -20.46
C ARG A 65 -7.13 3.59 -20.94
N LEU A 66 -6.34 4.63 -20.68
CA LEU A 66 -6.58 6.00 -21.17
C LEU A 66 -5.56 6.37 -22.26
N HIS A 67 -6.01 7.17 -23.20
CA HIS A 67 -5.11 7.86 -24.11
C HIS A 67 -4.21 8.80 -23.33
N THR A 68 -2.90 8.69 -23.47
CA THR A 68 -1.95 9.49 -22.70
C THR A 68 -1.25 10.49 -23.60
N LEU A 69 -1.41 11.77 -23.28
CA LEU A 69 -0.66 12.87 -23.88
C LEU A 69 0.35 13.37 -22.85
N ILE A 70 1.63 13.36 -23.21
CA ILE A 70 2.71 13.87 -22.36
C ILE A 70 3.27 15.11 -23.03
N GLY A 71 2.99 16.28 -22.46
CA GLY A 71 3.45 17.56 -22.95
C GLY A 71 4.82 17.94 -22.39
N GLN A 72 5.39 19.01 -22.94
CA GLN A 72 6.62 19.64 -22.46
C GLN A 72 7.87 18.75 -22.61
N VAL A 73 7.94 17.97 -23.68
CA VAL A 73 9.12 17.15 -24.00
C VAL A 73 10.10 18.03 -24.81
N TYR A 74 10.86 18.87 -24.11
CA TYR A 74 11.65 19.96 -24.73
C TYR A 74 12.94 19.50 -25.36
N ASP A 75 13.54 18.46 -24.86
CA ASP A 75 14.87 17.99 -25.24
C ASP A 75 15.03 16.47 -25.07
N VAL A 76 16.18 15.97 -25.46
CA VAL A 76 16.56 14.57 -25.38
C VAL A 76 16.57 14.04 -23.94
N TYR A 77 16.96 14.86 -22.95
CA TYR A 77 17.02 14.43 -21.55
C TYR A 77 15.61 14.22 -21.01
N THR A 78 14.71 15.17 -21.24
CA THR A 78 13.30 15.04 -20.88
C THR A 78 12.65 13.84 -21.60
N ALA A 79 12.99 13.63 -22.86
CA ALA A 79 12.51 12.47 -23.63
C ALA A 79 13.02 11.14 -23.03
N SER A 80 14.26 11.11 -22.54
CA SER A 80 14.83 9.94 -21.85
C SER A 80 14.11 9.65 -20.53
N ASP A 81 13.83 10.68 -19.72
CA ASP A 81 13.10 10.52 -18.46
C ASP A 81 11.67 10.01 -18.71
N VAL A 82 10.98 10.56 -19.72
CA VAL A 82 9.67 10.08 -20.16
C VAL A 82 9.74 8.62 -20.63
N LYS A 83 10.75 8.26 -21.43
CA LYS A 83 10.96 6.87 -21.87
C LYS A 83 11.11 5.93 -20.70
N LEU A 84 11.97 6.23 -19.75
CA LEU A 84 12.20 5.39 -18.56
C LEU A 84 10.92 5.22 -17.74
N SER A 85 10.20 6.30 -17.49
CA SER A 85 8.92 6.24 -16.77
C SER A 85 7.86 5.40 -17.51
N LEU A 86 7.81 5.49 -18.84
CA LEU A 86 6.90 4.66 -19.64
C LEU A 86 7.31 3.19 -19.64
N MET A 87 8.60 2.87 -19.64
CA MET A 87 9.11 1.49 -19.62
C MET A 87 8.81 0.75 -18.31
N ASP A 88 8.46 1.45 -17.22
CA ASP A 88 7.94 0.83 -16.00
C ASP A 88 6.59 0.12 -16.21
N VAL A 89 5.87 0.50 -17.28
CA VAL A 89 4.51 0.00 -17.57
C VAL A 89 4.43 -0.69 -18.93
N TYR A 90 5.08 -0.11 -19.94
CA TYR A 90 5.01 -0.55 -21.33
C TYR A 90 6.30 -1.28 -21.73
N PRO A 91 6.22 -2.31 -22.61
CA PRO A 91 7.39 -2.92 -23.22
C PRO A 91 8.25 -1.88 -23.96
N ASP A 92 9.54 -2.15 -24.08
CA ASP A 92 10.49 -1.26 -24.77
C ASP A 92 10.16 -1.03 -26.26
N ASP A 93 9.58 -2.04 -26.91
CA ASP A 93 9.12 -1.98 -28.30
C ASP A 93 7.69 -1.44 -28.47
N TYR A 94 7.04 -0.98 -27.38
CA TYR A 94 5.66 -0.50 -27.44
C TYR A 94 5.54 0.70 -28.41
N PRO A 95 4.53 0.70 -29.32
CA PRO A 95 4.36 1.78 -30.28
C PRO A 95 3.87 3.06 -29.61
N ILE A 96 4.61 4.13 -29.79
CA ILE A 96 4.27 5.49 -29.35
C ILE A 96 4.28 6.46 -30.52
N VAL A 97 3.74 7.64 -30.31
CA VAL A 97 3.75 8.72 -31.30
C VAL A 97 4.42 9.96 -30.72
N VAL A 98 5.41 10.51 -31.43
CA VAL A 98 5.95 11.82 -31.12
C VAL A 98 5.30 12.83 -32.08
N GLY A 99 4.56 13.79 -31.51
CA GLY A 99 3.93 14.89 -32.23
C GLY A 99 4.72 16.18 -32.03
N GLN A 100 5.08 16.82 -33.10
CA GLN A 100 5.80 18.08 -33.06
C GLN A 100 5.01 19.14 -33.85
N ALA A 101 4.84 20.32 -33.24
CA ALA A 101 4.16 21.46 -33.84
C ALA A 101 2.84 21.11 -34.53
N LEU A 102 2.01 20.26 -33.86
CA LEU A 102 0.74 19.80 -34.40
C LEU A 102 -0.15 20.98 -34.79
N GLY A 103 -0.71 20.94 -36.01
CA GLY A 103 -1.53 22.00 -36.56
C GLY A 103 -0.77 23.22 -37.09
N VAL A 104 0.57 23.26 -37.00
CA VAL A 104 1.38 24.37 -37.51
C VAL A 104 1.80 24.10 -38.98
N PRO A 105 1.29 24.85 -39.95
CA PRO A 105 1.60 24.61 -41.38
C PRO A 105 3.10 24.61 -41.66
N GLY A 106 3.58 23.54 -42.30
CA GLY A 106 4.98 23.40 -42.71
C GLY A 106 5.97 23.05 -41.58
N GLN A 107 5.52 22.92 -40.35
CA GLN A 107 6.35 22.51 -39.21
C GLN A 107 5.86 21.23 -38.52
N GLU A 108 4.65 20.80 -38.85
CA GLU A 108 4.04 19.60 -38.25
C GLU A 108 4.85 18.35 -38.62
N ARG A 109 5.15 17.54 -37.57
CA ARG A 109 5.74 16.21 -37.74
C ARG A 109 5.02 15.23 -36.82
N ILE A 110 4.70 14.06 -37.34
CA ILE A 110 4.09 12.95 -36.57
C ILE A 110 4.94 11.71 -36.84
N LEU A 111 5.65 11.25 -35.80
CA LEU A 111 6.53 10.09 -35.86
C LEU A 111 5.92 8.95 -35.06
N ARG A 112 5.74 7.79 -35.70
CA ARG A 112 5.34 6.55 -35.00
C ARG A 112 6.58 5.70 -34.81
N ILE A 113 6.99 5.50 -33.57
CA ILE A 113 8.25 4.85 -33.24
C ILE A 113 8.01 3.86 -32.07
N PRO A 114 8.88 2.86 -31.90
CA PRO A 114 8.91 2.07 -30.66
C PRO A 114 9.45 2.92 -29.51
N LEU A 115 9.01 2.63 -28.29
CA LEU A 115 9.33 3.39 -27.08
C LEU A 115 10.84 3.56 -26.87
N TYR A 116 11.64 2.50 -27.14
CA TYR A 116 13.10 2.56 -26.96
C TYR A 116 13.80 3.59 -27.86
N GLU A 117 13.14 4.08 -28.93
CA GLU A 117 13.67 5.11 -29.83
C GLU A 117 13.29 6.54 -29.40
N LEU A 118 12.51 6.70 -28.33
CA LEU A 118 12.01 8.01 -27.95
C LEU A 118 13.12 9.04 -27.73
N ASP A 119 14.20 8.70 -27.04
CA ASP A 119 15.33 9.61 -26.80
C ASP A 119 16.41 9.61 -27.87
N ARG A 120 16.15 8.97 -29.02
CA ARG A 120 17.07 8.91 -30.18
C ARG A 120 16.66 9.81 -31.35
N GLN A 121 15.64 10.65 -31.14
CA GLN A 121 15.21 11.58 -32.15
C GLN A 121 16.11 12.83 -32.16
N ASP A 122 16.39 13.35 -33.35
CA ASP A 122 17.33 14.47 -33.54
C ASP A 122 16.75 15.84 -33.14
N GLU A 123 15.42 15.96 -33.09
CA GLU A 123 14.75 17.25 -32.87
C GLU A 123 13.71 17.17 -31.77
N TYR A 124 13.87 18.01 -30.77
CA TYR A 124 12.91 18.29 -29.71
C TYR A 124 12.70 19.79 -29.56
N GLY A 125 11.57 20.20 -29.01
CA GLY A 125 11.30 21.61 -28.77
C GLY A 125 10.02 21.85 -28.00
N ASN A 126 9.71 23.11 -27.75
CA ASN A 126 8.59 23.53 -26.92
C ASN A 126 7.19 23.08 -27.41
N LEU A 127 7.11 22.62 -28.66
CA LEU A 127 5.87 22.13 -29.27
C LEU A 127 5.88 20.60 -29.45
N THR A 128 6.74 19.91 -28.72
CA THR A 128 6.82 18.44 -28.77
C THR A 128 5.95 17.83 -27.66
N LEU A 129 5.17 16.81 -28.05
CA LEU A 129 4.43 15.94 -27.15
C LEU A 129 4.66 14.47 -27.50
N VAL A 130 4.47 13.61 -26.51
CA VAL A 130 4.45 12.15 -26.71
C VAL A 130 3.01 11.66 -26.47
N TYR A 131 2.55 10.80 -27.36
CA TYR A 131 1.23 10.18 -27.25
C TYR A 131 1.37 8.66 -27.18
N VAL A 132 0.66 8.09 -26.21
CA VAL A 132 0.50 6.64 -26.04
C VAL A 132 -1.00 6.33 -26.15
N ALA A 133 -1.34 5.47 -27.10
CA ALA A 133 -2.74 5.09 -27.32
C ALA A 133 -3.27 4.24 -26.17
N ALA A 134 -4.56 4.41 -25.84
CA ALA A 134 -5.25 3.56 -24.88
C ALA A 134 -5.14 2.09 -25.28
N SER A 135 -4.90 1.21 -24.31
CA SER A 135 -4.74 -0.23 -24.54
C SER A 135 -5.68 -1.03 -23.63
N ARG A 136 -6.25 -2.10 -24.19
CA ARG A 136 -7.02 -3.10 -23.43
C ARG A 136 -6.18 -4.32 -23.03
N ASP A 137 -4.87 -4.27 -23.30
CA ASP A 137 -3.96 -5.33 -22.88
C ASP A 137 -3.76 -5.31 -21.35
N ASP A 138 -4.37 -6.26 -20.67
CA ASP A 138 -4.30 -6.35 -19.21
C ASP A 138 -2.89 -6.65 -18.67
N ARG A 139 -1.97 -7.13 -19.51
CA ARG A 139 -0.55 -7.31 -19.13
C ARG A 139 0.11 -6.00 -18.73
N LEU A 140 -0.32 -4.87 -19.31
CA LEU A 140 0.16 -3.54 -18.96
C LEU A 140 -0.31 -3.07 -17.55
N ARG A 141 -1.27 -3.78 -16.96
CA ARG A 141 -1.84 -3.47 -15.64
C ARG A 141 -1.39 -4.46 -14.55
N ARG A 142 -0.46 -5.36 -14.88
CA ARG A 142 -0.01 -6.43 -13.96
C ARG A 142 0.51 -5.95 -12.61
N HIS A 143 0.92 -4.68 -12.51
CA HIS A 143 1.42 -4.06 -11.29
C HIS A 143 0.36 -3.21 -10.56
N SER A 144 -0.90 -3.23 -11.00
CA SER A 144 -1.96 -2.41 -10.43
C SER A 144 -2.75 -3.21 -9.40
N PHE A 145 -2.98 -2.58 -8.24
CA PHE A 145 -3.79 -3.16 -7.18
C PHE A 145 -5.25 -3.36 -7.63
N GLU A 146 -5.79 -2.41 -8.41
CA GLU A 146 -7.13 -2.50 -8.98
C GLU A 146 -7.25 -3.71 -9.92
N ARG A 147 -6.18 -4.04 -10.65
CA ARG A 147 -6.18 -5.25 -11.50
C ARG A 147 -6.19 -6.51 -10.66
N LEU A 148 -5.46 -6.56 -9.58
CA LEU A 148 -5.48 -7.70 -8.66
C LEU A 148 -6.89 -7.88 -8.05
N HIS A 149 -7.52 -6.80 -7.60
CA HIS A 149 -8.90 -6.81 -7.11
C HIS A 149 -9.87 -7.32 -8.19
N GLU A 150 -9.79 -6.81 -9.43
CA GLU A 150 -10.60 -7.29 -10.56
C GLU A 150 -10.42 -8.81 -10.77
N ILE A 151 -9.20 -9.34 -10.70
CA ILE A 151 -8.92 -10.77 -10.87
C ILE A 151 -9.63 -11.57 -9.78
N VAL A 152 -9.51 -11.19 -8.52
CA VAL A 152 -10.14 -11.89 -7.39
C VAL A 152 -11.67 -11.83 -7.51
N SER A 153 -12.22 -10.69 -7.90
CA SER A 153 -13.66 -10.53 -8.17
C SER A 153 -14.14 -11.45 -9.29
N ILE A 154 -13.37 -11.57 -10.38
CA ILE A 154 -13.67 -12.50 -11.48
C ILE A 154 -13.61 -13.96 -11.01
N LEU A 155 -12.59 -14.34 -10.23
CA LEU A 155 -12.45 -15.71 -9.70
C LEU A 155 -13.67 -16.12 -8.88
N ARG A 156 -14.24 -15.21 -8.10
CA ARG A 156 -15.43 -15.45 -7.28
C ARG A 156 -16.77 -15.19 -7.95
N SER A 157 -16.76 -14.67 -9.20
CA SER A 157 -18.00 -14.42 -9.96
C SER A 157 -18.74 -15.72 -10.33
N PRO A 158 -20.03 -15.67 -10.73
CA PRO A 158 -20.78 -16.86 -11.15
C PRO A 158 -20.13 -17.66 -12.27
N GLU A 159 -19.40 -16.99 -13.17
CA GLU A 159 -18.66 -17.59 -14.29
C GLU A 159 -17.19 -17.87 -13.96
N GLY A 160 -16.76 -17.55 -12.73
CA GLY A 160 -15.38 -17.70 -12.26
C GLY A 160 -15.03 -19.12 -11.84
N CYS A 161 -14.06 -19.24 -10.94
CA CYS A 161 -13.58 -20.51 -10.43
C CYS A 161 -14.60 -21.12 -9.43
N PRO A 162 -15.12 -22.32 -9.66
CA PRO A 162 -16.06 -22.95 -8.72
C PRO A 162 -15.47 -23.14 -7.32
N TRP A 163 -14.18 -23.45 -7.22
CA TRP A 163 -13.50 -23.63 -5.93
C TRP A 163 -13.42 -22.33 -5.15
N ASP A 164 -12.95 -21.23 -5.75
CA ASP A 164 -12.85 -19.92 -5.10
C ASP A 164 -14.23 -19.41 -4.66
N ARG A 165 -15.25 -19.62 -5.47
CA ARG A 165 -16.62 -19.20 -5.18
C ARG A 165 -17.22 -19.91 -3.96
N GLU A 166 -16.87 -21.17 -3.73
CA GLU A 166 -17.36 -21.96 -2.59
C GLU A 166 -16.66 -21.60 -1.28
N GLN A 167 -15.53 -20.88 -1.33
CA GLN A 167 -14.79 -20.54 -0.13
C GLN A 167 -15.57 -19.56 0.77
N THR A 168 -15.41 -19.76 2.06
CA THR A 168 -15.95 -18.93 3.14
C THR A 168 -14.80 -18.44 4.04
N HIS A 169 -15.03 -17.44 4.87
CA HIS A 169 -14.05 -16.99 5.87
C HIS A 169 -13.52 -18.14 6.72
N GLN A 170 -14.38 -19.10 7.05
CA GLN A 170 -13.99 -20.22 7.91
C GLN A 170 -13.18 -21.26 7.14
N SER A 171 -13.48 -21.51 5.86
CA SER A 171 -12.79 -22.54 5.07
C SER A 171 -11.32 -22.14 4.80
N ILE A 172 -11.04 -20.86 4.50
CA ILE A 172 -9.70 -20.37 4.17
C ILE A 172 -8.94 -19.74 5.33
N ARG A 173 -9.53 -19.71 6.55
CA ARG A 173 -8.85 -19.17 7.73
C ARG A 173 -7.50 -19.84 8.02
N LYS A 174 -7.38 -21.13 7.73
CA LYS A 174 -6.13 -21.87 7.93
C LYS A 174 -5.04 -21.43 6.95
N ASN A 175 -5.42 -21.20 5.69
CA ASN A 175 -4.51 -20.72 4.68
C ASN A 175 -3.90 -19.37 5.07
N PHE A 176 -4.71 -18.47 5.65
CA PHE A 176 -4.19 -17.17 6.13
C PHE A 176 -3.06 -17.32 7.17
N ILE A 177 -3.15 -18.35 8.02
CA ILE A 177 -2.09 -18.66 9.00
C ILE A 177 -0.87 -19.27 8.29
N GLU A 178 -1.10 -20.21 7.38
CA GLU A 178 -0.08 -20.92 6.61
C GLU A 178 0.78 -19.93 5.81
N GLU A 179 0.17 -19.12 4.92
CA GLU A 179 0.86 -18.09 4.14
C GLU A 179 1.63 -17.08 5.04
N THR A 180 1.10 -16.78 6.23
CA THR A 180 1.81 -15.91 7.17
C THR A 180 3.08 -16.56 7.71
N TYR A 181 3.08 -17.87 7.99
CA TYR A 181 4.27 -18.58 8.45
C TYR A 181 5.28 -18.80 7.32
N GLU A 182 4.83 -19.07 6.11
CA GLU A 182 5.69 -19.18 4.93
C GLU A 182 6.39 -17.84 4.63
N ALA A 183 5.66 -16.73 4.76
CA ALA A 183 6.24 -15.39 4.68
C ALA A 183 7.29 -15.13 5.78
N ILE A 184 7.06 -15.60 7.02
CA ILE A 184 8.02 -15.49 8.12
C ILE A 184 9.27 -16.34 7.82
N GLU A 185 9.11 -17.57 7.36
CA GLU A 185 10.22 -18.45 6.99
C GLU A 185 11.07 -17.82 5.88
N ALA A 186 10.45 -17.21 4.87
CA ALA A 186 11.16 -16.52 3.81
C ALA A 186 11.97 -15.30 4.34
N ILE A 187 11.44 -14.58 5.34
CA ILE A 187 12.15 -13.48 6.01
C ILE A 187 13.36 -14.01 6.81
N GLU A 188 13.19 -15.10 7.56
CA GLU A 188 14.25 -15.68 8.39
C GLU A 188 15.39 -16.24 7.54
N ASN A 189 15.08 -16.71 6.34
CA ASN A 189 16.05 -17.22 5.37
C ASN A 189 16.72 -16.14 4.53
N ASP A 190 16.39 -14.84 4.71
CA ASP A 190 16.83 -13.72 3.86
C ASP A 190 16.64 -14.00 2.34
N ASP A 191 15.52 -14.67 1.97
CA ASP A 191 15.20 -15.03 0.60
C ASP A 191 14.20 -14.03 -0.04
N PRO A 192 14.70 -12.97 -0.74
CA PRO A 192 13.84 -11.93 -1.29
C PRO A 192 12.91 -12.41 -2.41
N ASP A 193 13.26 -13.47 -3.13
CA ASP A 193 12.40 -14.01 -4.18
C ASP A 193 11.23 -14.77 -3.58
N ASN A 194 11.47 -15.58 -2.56
CA ASN A 194 10.42 -16.26 -1.81
C ASN A 194 9.57 -15.25 -1.00
N MET A 195 10.18 -14.27 -0.31
CA MET A 195 9.43 -13.19 0.36
C MET A 195 8.44 -12.51 -0.58
N LYS A 196 8.83 -12.24 -1.82
CA LYS A 196 7.94 -11.62 -2.82
C LYS A 196 6.73 -12.51 -3.15
N GLU A 197 6.93 -13.82 -3.26
CA GLU A 197 5.88 -14.82 -3.51
C GLU A 197 4.92 -14.85 -2.33
N GLU A 198 5.42 -15.11 -1.12
CA GLU A 198 4.62 -15.30 0.08
C GLU A 198 3.86 -14.02 0.52
N PHE A 199 4.48 -12.84 0.34
CA PHE A 199 3.74 -11.57 0.55
C PHE A 199 2.59 -11.40 -0.44
N GLY A 200 2.71 -11.95 -1.65
CA GLY A 200 1.64 -12.03 -2.63
C GLY A 200 0.49 -12.90 -2.13
N ASP A 201 0.80 -14.05 -1.55
CA ASP A 201 -0.20 -15.01 -1.04
C ASP A 201 -0.88 -14.50 0.25
N VAL A 202 -0.15 -13.86 1.16
CA VAL A 202 -0.76 -13.12 2.29
C VAL A 202 -1.70 -12.03 1.79
N LEU A 203 -1.30 -11.26 0.75
CA LEU A 203 -2.16 -10.23 0.15
C LEU A 203 -3.40 -10.84 -0.50
N LEU A 204 -3.28 -11.99 -1.16
CA LEU A 204 -4.40 -12.73 -1.73
C LEU A 204 -5.42 -13.11 -0.66
N GLN A 205 -4.99 -13.57 0.52
CA GLN A 205 -5.90 -13.86 1.63
C GLN A 205 -6.71 -12.63 2.04
N VAL A 206 -6.06 -11.46 2.15
CA VAL A 206 -6.76 -10.20 2.46
C VAL A 206 -7.80 -9.87 1.40
N LEU A 207 -7.45 -10.01 0.11
CA LEU A 207 -8.36 -9.73 -1.00
C LEU A 207 -9.54 -10.70 -1.06
N LEU A 208 -9.31 -12.01 -0.85
CA LEU A 208 -10.39 -13.02 -0.83
C LEU A 208 -11.40 -12.73 0.29
N HIS A 209 -10.91 -12.46 1.50
CA HIS A 209 -11.76 -12.11 2.62
C HIS A 209 -12.55 -10.81 2.37
N SER A 210 -11.91 -9.79 1.80
CA SER A 210 -12.56 -8.52 1.47
C SER A 210 -13.59 -8.70 0.34
N GLN A 211 -13.32 -9.56 -0.66
CA GLN A 211 -14.24 -9.85 -1.73
C GLN A 211 -15.52 -10.54 -1.24
N MET A 212 -15.41 -11.46 -0.25
CA MET A 212 -16.58 -12.07 0.38
C MET A 212 -17.47 -11.02 1.07
N GLU A 213 -16.87 -10.03 1.71
CA GLU A 213 -17.59 -8.95 2.37
C GLU A 213 -18.20 -7.95 1.37
N GLU A 214 -17.52 -7.71 0.24
CA GLU A 214 -18.06 -6.92 -0.86
C GLU A 214 -19.29 -7.60 -1.48
N GLU A 215 -19.26 -8.91 -1.66
CA GLU A 215 -20.42 -9.72 -2.11
C GLU A 215 -21.60 -9.63 -1.13
N ASN A 216 -21.33 -9.50 0.16
CA ASN A 216 -22.34 -9.30 1.21
C ASN A 216 -22.81 -7.83 1.34
N GLY A 217 -22.14 -6.90 0.66
CA GLY A 217 -22.45 -5.47 0.73
C GLY A 217 -22.05 -4.80 2.03
N THR A 218 -21.06 -5.32 2.75
CA THR A 218 -20.58 -4.78 4.05
C THR A 218 -19.44 -3.80 3.86
N PHE A 219 -18.32 -4.22 3.25
CA PHE A 219 -17.17 -3.37 2.91
C PHE A 219 -16.40 -3.95 1.73
N THR A 220 -15.58 -3.12 1.12
CA THR A 220 -14.67 -3.47 0.03
C THR A 220 -13.21 -3.47 0.49
N VAL A 221 -12.30 -4.02 -0.30
CA VAL A 221 -10.85 -3.88 -0.03
C VAL A 221 -10.40 -2.42 -0.04
N PHE A 222 -11.08 -1.54 -0.77
CA PHE A 222 -10.78 -0.10 -0.78
C PHE A 222 -11.16 0.57 0.55
N ASP A 223 -12.18 0.08 1.24
CA ASP A 223 -12.51 0.54 2.60
C ASP A 223 -11.44 0.10 3.59
N VAL A 224 -10.89 -1.11 3.43
CA VAL A 224 -9.74 -1.59 4.24
C VAL A 224 -8.52 -0.69 4.03
N LEU A 225 -8.22 -0.31 2.77
CA LEU A 225 -7.14 0.62 2.45
C LEU A 225 -7.38 2.00 3.04
N ALA A 226 -8.60 2.54 2.92
CA ALA A 226 -8.97 3.84 3.47
C ALA A 226 -8.77 3.87 4.99
N GLU A 227 -9.26 2.86 5.71
CA GLU A 227 -9.07 2.78 7.16
C GLU A 227 -7.59 2.64 7.55
N LEU A 228 -6.82 1.89 6.78
CA LEU A 228 -5.38 1.74 7.03
C LEU A 228 -4.64 3.06 6.79
N ASN A 229 -4.93 3.77 5.70
CA ASN A 229 -4.34 5.07 5.38
C ASN A 229 -4.63 6.09 6.48
N ASP A 230 -5.88 6.25 6.86
CA ASP A 230 -6.30 7.16 7.93
C ASP A 230 -5.59 6.86 9.25
N LYS A 231 -5.50 5.58 9.60
CA LYS A 231 -4.80 5.12 10.78
C LYS A 231 -3.31 5.42 10.75
N LEU A 232 -2.64 5.19 9.62
CA LEU A 232 -1.20 5.46 9.47
C LEU A 232 -0.91 6.96 9.54
N ILE A 233 -1.68 7.79 8.83
CA ILE A 233 -1.54 9.24 8.84
C ILE A 233 -1.77 9.77 10.27
N PHE A 234 -2.84 9.33 10.91
CA PHE A 234 -3.20 9.78 12.26
C PHE A 234 -2.12 9.41 13.30
N ARG A 235 -1.52 8.22 13.20
CA ARG A 235 -0.53 7.73 14.18
C ARG A 235 0.90 8.24 13.95
N HIS A 236 1.15 8.94 12.83
CA HIS A 236 2.47 9.48 12.50
C HIS A 236 2.43 11.00 12.28
N PRO A 237 1.99 11.79 13.28
CA PRO A 237 1.89 13.26 13.14
C PRO A 237 3.25 13.92 12.90
N HIS A 238 4.34 13.27 13.27
CA HIS A 238 5.71 13.72 13.01
C HIS A 238 6.14 13.56 11.55
N VAL A 239 5.40 12.80 10.73
CA VAL A 239 5.64 12.64 9.29
C VAL A 239 4.61 13.41 8.46
N PHE A 240 3.33 13.26 8.81
CA PHE A 240 2.20 13.79 8.03
C PHE A 240 1.56 15.05 8.64
N GLY A 241 1.96 15.43 9.86
CA GLY A 241 1.47 16.61 10.59
C GLY A 241 2.55 17.67 10.82
N GLY A 242 2.36 18.46 11.86
CA GLY A 242 3.29 19.53 12.25
C GLY A 242 4.21 19.18 13.43
N ASP A 243 4.11 17.98 13.96
CA ASP A 243 4.91 17.53 15.10
C ASP A 243 6.30 17.07 14.64
N ASN A 244 7.26 17.06 15.58
CA ASN A 244 8.59 16.52 15.33
C ASN A 244 8.86 15.33 16.26
N ALA A 245 9.64 14.37 15.79
CA ALA A 245 10.25 13.34 16.63
C ALA A 245 11.77 13.36 16.38
N GLN A 246 12.56 13.43 17.45
CA GLN A 246 14.02 13.59 17.35
C GLN A 246 14.72 12.22 17.16
N ASP A 247 14.09 11.16 17.63
CA ASP A 247 14.61 9.80 17.53
C ASP A 247 13.50 8.75 17.45
N ALA A 248 13.89 7.51 17.23
CA ALA A 248 12.97 6.36 17.09
C ALA A 248 12.17 6.10 18.37
N GLU A 249 12.74 6.37 19.55
CA GLU A 249 12.08 6.13 20.83
C GLU A 249 10.96 7.16 21.07
N GLU A 250 11.20 8.43 20.74
CA GLU A 250 10.18 9.48 20.78
C GLU A 250 9.06 9.19 19.75
N ALA A 251 9.42 8.78 18.54
CA ALA A 251 8.45 8.37 17.52
C ALA A 251 7.56 7.23 18.00
N LEU A 252 8.12 6.23 18.68
CA LEU A 252 7.37 5.09 19.24
C LEU A 252 6.42 5.54 20.36
N ARG A 253 6.89 6.41 21.29
CA ARG A 253 6.03 6.98 22.34
C ARG A 253 4.86 7.75 21.76
N ASN A 254 5.12 8.59 20.75
CA ASN A 254 4.07 9.34 20.06
C ASN A 254 3.06 8.42 19.40
N TRP A 255 3.53 7.38 18.70
CA TRP A 255 2.67 6.39 18.07
C TRP A 255 1.76 5.65 19.07
N GLU A 256 2.30 5.26 20.25
CA GLU A 256 1.51 4.61 21.30
C GLU A 256 0.45 5.56 21.89
N ALA A 257 0.81 6.83 22.09
CA ALA A 257 -0.13 7.85 22.58
C ALA A 257 -1.27 8.08 21.56
N MET A 258 -0.94 8.23 20.28
CA MET A 258 -1.92 8.41 19.21
C MET A 258 -2.83 7.18 19.04
N LYS A 259 -2.28 5.98 19.19
CA LYS A 259 -3.06 4.75 19.19
C LYS A 259 -4.05 4.65 20.37
N ALA A 260 -3.67 5.15 21.53
CA ALA A 260 -4.58 5.24 22.69
C ALA A 260 -5.70 6.27 22.44
N GLU A 261 -5.35 7.43 21.88
CA GLU A 261 -6.30 8.47 21.53
C GLU A 261 -7.30 8.01 20.45
N GLU A 262 -6.85 7.33 19.40
CA GLU A 262 -7.74 6.77 18.38
C GLU A 262 -8.78 5.83 18.98
N LYS A 263 -8.34 4.94 19.89
CA LYS A 263 -9.25 4.02 20.59
C LYS A 263 -10.31 4.76 21.41
N ARG A 264 -9.89 5.85 22.07
CA ARG A 264 -10.81 6.70 22.84
C ARG A 264 -11.84 7.36 21.93
N ARG A 265 -11.42 7.89 20.77
CA ARG A 265 -12.32 8.55 19.80
C ARG A 265 -13.31 7.59 19.16
N LYS A 266 -12.87 6.35 18.86
CA LYS A 266 -13.75 5.31 18.28
C LYS A 266 -14.78 4.78 19.29
N GLY A 267 -14.88 5.35 20.50
CA GLY A 267 -15.84 4.93 21.51
C GLY A 267 -15.68 3.47 21.91
N ALA A 268 -14.45 2.95 21.85
CA ALA A 268 -14.17 1.61 22.32
C ALA A 268 -14.70 1.52 23.74
N GLU A 269 -15.70 0.64 23.96
CA GLU A 269 -16.20 0.32 25.31
C GLU A 269 -15.02 0.22 26.25
N GLU A 270 -15.11 0.89 27.41
CA GLU A 270 -14.09 0.79 28.44
C GLU A 270 -13.78 -0.68 28.63
N ARG A 271 -12.57 -1.07 28.23
CA ARG A 271 -12.14 -2.47 28.35
C ARG A 271 -12.26 -2.83 29.83
N LYS A 272 -13.07 -3.83 30.13
CA LYS A 272 -13.25 -4.33 31.51
C LYS A 272 -11.94 -4.86 32.08
N SER A 273 -11.00 -5.25 31.23
CA SER A 273 -9.67 -5.71 31.59
C SER A 273 -8.60 -5.13 30.70
N MET A 274 -7.45 -4.82 31.24
CA MET A 274 -6.25 -4.41 30.50
C MET A 274 -5.76 -5.50 29.56
N LEU A 275 -6.03 -6.76 29.87
CA LEU A 275 -5.65 -7.91 29.06
C LEU A 275 -6.58 -8.12 27.86
N ASP A 276 -7.71 -7.39 27.78
CA ASP A 276 -8.62 -7.47 26.65
C ASP A 276 -7.95 -7.03 25.34
N GLY A 277 -8.37 -7.67 24.24
CA GLY A 277 -7.90 -7.38 22.90
C GLY A 277 -6.57 -8.07 22.52
N ILE A 278 -6.20 -9.11 23.25
CA ILE A 278 -5.23 -10.10 22.78
C ILE A 278 -6.04 -11.21 22.11
N PRO A 279 -5.81 -11.49 20.81
CA PRO A 279 -6.54 -12.52 20.09
C PRO A 279 -6.42 -13.87 20.78
N LYS A 280 -7.54 -14.59 20.87
CA LYS A 280 -7.57 -15.90 21.54
C LYS A 280 -6.90 -16.99 20.69
N ASP A 281 -6.89 -16.78 19.39
CA ASP A 281 -6.34 -17.73 18.41
C ASP A 281 -4.85 -17.48 18.09
N LEU A 282 -4.19 -16.56 18.79
CA LEU A 282 -2.74 -16.47 18.74
C LEU A 282 -2.10 -17.78 19.25
N PRO A 283 -0.98 -18.22 18.66
CA PRO A 283 -0.18 -19.31 19.22
C PRO A 283 0.11 -19.09 20.72
N ALA A 284 0.25 -20.15 21.47
CA ALA A 284 0.23 -20.08 22.94
C ALA A 284 1.39 -19.23 23.50
N LEU A 285 2.61 -19.39 22.94
CA LEU A 285 3.79 -18.67 23.42
C LEU A 285 3.74 -17.17 23.09
N PRO A 286 3.48 -16.71 21.86
CA PRO A 286 3.24 -15.29 21.55
C PRO A 286 2.08 -14.68 22.35
N ARG A 287 1.03 -15.46 22.63
CA ARG A 287 -0.08 -14.99 23.43
C ARG A 287 0.34 -14.75 24.87
N ALA A 288 1.08 -15.69 25.47
CA ALA A 288 1.63 -15.56 26.81
C ALA A 288 2.56 -14.33 26.90
N TYR A 289 3.47 -14.17 25.94
CA TYR A 289 4.36 -13.00 25.84
C TYR A 289 3.59 -11.67 25.82
N LYS A 290 2.54 -11.57 24.98
CA LYS A 290 1.71 -10.37 24.88
C LYS A 290 0.94 -10.08 26.17
N LEU A 291 0.45 -11.12 26.88
CA LEU A 291 -0.20 -10.98 28.16
C LEU A 291 0.76 -10.39 29.21
N GLN A 292 1.95 -10.95 29.30
CA GLN A 292 3.00 -10.52 30.24
C GLN A 292 3.49 -9.11 29.93
N LYS A 293 3.74 -8.79 28.66
CA LYS A 293 4.13 -7.43 28.23
C LYS A 293 3.08 -6.38 28.59
N LYS A 294 1.80 -6.70 28.49
CA LYS A 294 0.73 -5.79 28.90
C LYS A 294 0.66 -5.64 30.44
N ALA A 295 0.84 -6.72 31.18
CA ALA A 295 0.88 -6.68 32.64
C ALA A 295 2.07 -5.84 33.13
N ALA A 296 3.25 -6.04 32.55
CA ALA A 296 4.45 -5.28 32.84
C ALA A 296 4.26 -3.76 32.59
N GLY A 297 3.56 -3.39 31.52
CA GLY A 297 3.26 -1.99 31.19
C GLY A 297 2.44 -1.23 32.23
N VAL A 298 1.86 -1.91 33.22
CA VAL A 298 1.13 -1.31 34.35
C VAL A 298 1.76 -1.58 35.71
N GLY A 299 3.03 -2.00 35.67
CA GLY A 299 3.79 -2.23 36.89
C GLY A 299 3.57 -3.60 37.53
N PHE A 300 2.84 -4.51 36.88
CA PHE A 300 2.77 -5.89 37.30
C PHE A 300 3.85 -6.71 36.62
N ASP A 301 5.05 -6.64 37.18
CA ASP A 301 6.24 -7.30 36.63
C ASP A 301 7.21 -7.68 37.74
N TRP A 302 8.11 -8.62 37.44
CA TRP A 302 9.21 -8.95 38.30
C TRP A 302 10.27 -7.83 38.27
N PRO A 303 10.97 -7.57 39.40
CA PRO A 303 12.00 -6.54 39.43
C PRO A 303 13.22 -6.89 38.58
N ASP A 304 13.50 -8.19 38.43
CA ASP A 304 14.63 -8.72 37.69
C ASP A 304 14.41 -10.18 37.22
N LEU A 305 15.32 -10.68 36.43
CA LEU A 305 15.32 -12.04 35.90
C LEU A 305 15.43 -13.11 36.99
N ALA A 306 16.04 -12.81 38.17
CA ALA A 306 16.18 -13.75 39.24
C ALA A 306 14.82 -14.17 39.82
N GLY A 307 13.87 -13.22 39.95
CA GLY A 307 12.49 -13.52 40.35
C GLY A 307 11.79 -14.44 39.36
N VAL A 308 12.03 -14.26 38.06
CA VAL A 308 11.47 -15.13 37.01
C VAL A 308 12.02 -16.55 37.10
N PHE A 309 13.34 -16.70 37.29
CA PHE A 309 13.93 -18.04 37.49
C PHE A 309 13.41 -18.73 38.73
N GLY A 310 13.24 -18.01 39.85
CA GLY A 310 12.63 -18.57 41.04
C GLY A 310 11.22 -19.12 40.77
N LYS A 311 10.43 -18.42 39.95
CA LYS A 311 9.08 -18.90 39.55
C LYS A 311 9.15 -20.12 38.63
N ILE A 312 10.09 -20.19 37.72
CA ILE A 312 10.32 -21.38 36.87
C ILE A 312 10.67 -22.61 37.74
N GLU A 313 11.52 -22.45 38.75
CA GLU A 313 11.90 -23.53 39.66
C GLU A 313 10.69 -23.99 40.50
N GLU A 314 9.85 -23.08 40.97
CA GLU A 314 8.60 -23.35 41.68
C GLU A 314 7.63 -24.16 40.80
N GLU A 315 7.31 -23.68 39.58
CA GLU A 315 6.40 -24.37 38.66
C GLU A 315 6.91 -25.74 38.21
N LEU A 316 8.23 -25.87 38.06
CA LEU A 316 8.87 -27.16 37.74
C LEU A 316 8.71 -28.16 38.94
N ALA A 317 8.79 -27.68 40.18
CA ALA A 317 8.59 -28.53 41.34
C ALA A 317 7.12 -28.98 41.47
N GLU A 318 6.16 -28.06 41.24
CA GLU A 318 4.72 -28.36 41.26
C GLU A 318 4.33 -29.34 40.15
N LEU A 319 4.86 -29.16 38.93
CA LEU A 319 4.66 -30.13 37.85
C LEU A 319 5.21 -31.52 38.19
N LYS A 320 6.37 -31.59 38.85
CA LYS A 320 6.92 -32.90 39.31
C LYS A 320 6.07 -33.56 40.37
N GLU A 321 5.52 -32.79 41.30
CA GLU A 321 4.60 -33.28 42.31
C GLU A 321 3.30 -33.80 41.67
N ALA A 322 2.70 -33.01 40.79
CA ALA A 322 1.49 -33.40 40.06
C ALA A 322 1.71 -34.66 39.21
N ALA A 323 2.89 -34.81 38.57
CA ALA A 323 3.25 -36.00 37.81
C ALA A 323 3.40 -37.27 38.69
N GLY A 324 3.66 -37.09 39.98
CA GLY A 324 3.81 -38.17 40.95
C GLY A 324 2.51 -38.87 41.40
N GLY A 325 1.31 -38.41 40.99
CA GLY A 325 0.09 -39.08 41.33
C GLY A 325 -1.20 -38.26 41.30
N GLU A 326 -1.16 -37.02 40.86
CA GLU A 326 -2.35 -36.18 40.72
C GLU A 326 -3.11 -36.40 39.39
N SER A 327 -4.28 -35.74 39.28
CA SER A 327 -5.12 -35.82 38.08
C SER A 327 -4.41 -35.26 36.83
N LYS A 328 -4.82 -35.73 35.64
CA LYS A 328 -4.30 -35.21 34.38
C LYS A 328 -4.61 -33.72 34.17
N GLU A 329 -5.70 -33.25 34.71
CA GLU A 329 -6.10 -31.86 34.70
C GLU A 329 -5.08 -31.01 35.46
N ARG A 330 -4.67 -31.43 36.66
CA ARG A 330 -3.65 -30.72 37.45
C ARG A 330 -2.29 -30.74 36.75
N GLN A 331 -1.87 -31.88 36.21
CA GLN A 331 -0.64 -31.99 35.42
C GLN A 331 -0.60 -31.03 34.24
N LYS A 332 -1.74 -30.81 33.54
CA LYS A 332 -1.85 -29.85 32.45
C LYS A 332 -1.77 -28.41 32.93
N GLU A 333 -2.38 -28.10 34.06
CA GLU A 333 -2.34 -26.77 34.67
C GLU A 333 -0.88 -26.40 35.00
N GLU A 334 -0.18 -27.23 35.74
CA GLU A 334 1.22 -27.00 36.14
C GLU A 334 2.17 -26.91 34.90
N LEU A 335 1.94 -27.73 33.88
CA LEU A 335 2.68 -27.61 32.64
C LEU A 335 2.42 -26.26 31.95
N GLY A 336 1.18 -25.78 31.97
CA GLY A 336 0.81 -24.47 31.44
C GLY A 336 1.50 -23.33 32.20
N ASP A 337 1.54 -23.40 33.52
CA ASP A 337 2.15 -22.38 34.38
C ASP A 337 3.68 -22.36 34.22
N LEU A 338 4.30 -23.52 34.10
CA LEU A 338 5.74 -23.62 33.79
C LEU A 338 6.05 -22.99 32.41
N LEU A 339 5.28 -23.31 31.36
CA LEU A 339 5.48 -22.72 30.04
C LEU A 339 5.28 -21.20 30.08
N PHE A 340 4.28 -20.71 30.82
CA PHE A 340 4.03 -19.29 31.01
C PHE A 340 5.21 -18.60 31.71
N ALA A 341 5.79 -19.21 32.75
CA ALA A 341 6.96 -18.68 33.43
C ALA A 341 8.21 -18.66 32.53
N VAL A 342 8.41 -19.70 31.69
CA VAL A 342 9.51 -19.75 30.72
C VAL A 342 9.38 -18.64 29.67
N VAL A 343 8.17 -18.40 29.15
CA VAL A 343 7.92 -17.27 28.22
C VAL A 343 8.25 -15.92 28.88
N ASN A 344 8.05 -15.79 30.18
CA ASN A 344 8.43 -14.56 30.87
C ASN A 344 9.95 -14.37 30.92
N ALA A 345 10.73 -15.44 31.04
CA ALA A 345 12.18 -15.35 30.93
C ALA A 345 12.63 -14.88 29.54
N SER A 346 11.98 -15.38 28.47
CA SER A 346 12.29 -14.91 27.11
C SER A 346 12.10 -13.40 26.94
N ARG A 347 11.04 -12.85 27.56
CA ARG A 347 10.76 -11.41 27.55
C ARG A 347 11.88 -10.59 28.23
N PHE A 348 12.40 -11.08 29.37
CA PHE A 348 13.47 -10.41 30.09
C PHE A 348 14.82 -10.42 29.34
N ILE A 349 15.12 -11.50 28.62
CA ILE A 349 16.34 -11.61 27.84
C ILE A 349 16.21 -11.06 26.42
N GLY A 350 15.02 -10.60 26.05
CA GLY A 350 14.75 -10.04 24.71
C GLY A 350 14.74 -11.09 23.59
N ALA A 351 14.44 -12.36 23.92
CA ALA A 351 14.31 -13.43 22.94
C ALA A 351 12.84 -13.62 22.53
N ASP A 352 12.63 -14.01 21.26
CA ASP A 352 11.31 -14.48 20.83
C ASP A 352 11.02 -15.84 21.51
N PRO A 353 9.81 -16.06 22.06
CA PRO A 353 9.46 -17.32 22.69
C PRO A 353 9.11 -18.44 21.71
N GLU A 354 8.96 -18.15 20.41
CA GLU A 354 8.60 -19.08 19.32
C GLU A 354 9.79 -19.49 18.41
#